data_1839a72daa8cb5b7735243a8bfa45f86
#
_entry.id   1839a72daa8cb5b7735243a8bfa45f86
#
_cell.length_a   1.000
_cell.length_b   1.000
_cell.length_c   1.000
_cell.angle_alpha   90.00
_cell.angle_beta   90.00
_cell.angle_gamma   90.00
#
_symmetry.space_group_name_H-M   'P 1'
#
loop_
_entity.id
_entity.type
_entity.pdbx_description
1 polymer ?
#
loop_
_entity_poly.entity_id
_entity_poly.type
_entity_poly.pdbx_seq_one_letter_code
_entity_poly.pdbx_strand_id
1 'polypeptide(L)'
;MSVERVIVHRAIAEEFTAKFVANTRKLKVGNPRELGNCIGPIINQRQLDKIRDQVDDAVAKGAKVLCGGKHQGLFFEPTILTNITRDMKVMREETFGPIAPVITVGSEAEAVALANDTEYGLSAGIITKSEERGLAVARQLKTGMAHINDASVLDEPHAPFGGVGWSGLGRHGGRAGIEQFTEMRWITIERGGRHYPPPFLMNPKH
;
A
#
# COMPACT_ATOMS: atom_id res chain seq x y z
N MET A 1 5.08 6.55 1.27
CA MET A 1 3.92 5.62 1.15
C MET A 1 2.65 6.44 1.10
N SER A 2 1.65 5.95 0.39
CA SER A 2 0.33 6.58 0.29
C SER A 2 -0.75 5.54 0.57
N VAL A 3 -1.73 5.88 1.40
CA VAL A 3 -2.91 5.01 1.64
C VAL A 3 -3.89 5.27 0.51
N GLU A 4 -4.00 4.31 -0.40
CA GLU A 4 -4.80 4.47 -1.62
C GLU A 4 -6.25 4.00 -1.46
N ARG A 5 -6.54 3.10 -0.50
CA ARG A 5 -7.88 2.53 -0.32
C ARG A 5 -8.17 2.29 1.16
N VAL A 6 -9.36 2.70 1.61
CA VAL A 6 -9.88 2.46 2.95
C VAL A 6 -11.07 1.52 2.83
N ILE A 7 -10.87 0.25 3.19
CA ILE A 7 -11.89 -0.82 3.06
C ILE A 7 -12.52 -1.02 4.42
N VAL A 8 -13.85 -0.85 4.51
CA VAL A 8 -14.59 -0.83 5.77
C VAL A 8 -15.75 -1.83 5.73
N HIS A 9 -15.85 -2.69 6.75
CA HIS A 9 -16.98 -3.61 6.87
C HIS A 9 -18.28 -2.84 7.12
N ARG A 10 -19.37 -3.22 6.43
CA ARG A 10 -20.68 -2.52 6.47
C ARG A 10 -21.23 -2.31 7.88
N ALA A 11 -20.97 -3.22 8.82
CA ALA A 11 -21.47 -3.11 10.18
C ALA A 11 -20.95 -1.87 10.94
N ILE A 12 -19.84 -1.28 10.51
CA ILE A 12 -19.23 -0.11 11.13
C ILE A 12 -19.03 1.06 10.15
N ALA A 13 -19.42 0.89 8.89
CA ALA A 13 -19.08 1.83 7.81
C ALA A 13 -19.64 3.23 8.05
N GLU A 14 -20.86 3.34 8.53
CA GLU A 14 -21.50 4.64 8.81
C GLU A 14 -20.77 5.39 9.93
N GLU A 15 -20.59 4.75 11.08
CA GLU A 15 -19.93 5.34 12.23
C GLU A 15 -18.46 5.68 11.92
N PHE A 16 -17.75 4.75 11.26
CA PHE A 16 -16.36 4.97 10.84
C PHE A 16 -16.26 6.17 9.92
N THR A 17 -17.08 6.22 8.88
CA THR A 17 -17.04 7.29 7.88
C THR A 17 -17.37 8.65 8.50
N ALA A 18 -18.37 8.71 9.38
CA ALA A 18 -18.70 9.95 10.10
C ALA A 18 -17.53 10.47 10.94
N LYS A 19 -16.90 9.59 11.72
CA LYS A 19 -15.70 9.94 12.53
C LYS A 19 -14.51 10.33 11.64
N PHE A 20 -14.31 9.62 10.55
CA PHE A 20 -13.21 9.89 9.61
C PHE A 20 -13.37 11.26 8.97
N VAL A 21 -14.56 11.60 8.46
CA VAL A 21 -14.88 12.95 7.95
C VAL A 21 -14.69 14.03 9.01
N ALA A 22 -15.21 13.81 10.23
CA ALA A 22 -15.10 14.77 11.31
C ALA A 22 -13.62 15.05 11.68
N ASN A 23 -12.75 14.03 11.67
CA ASN A 23 -11.33 14.18 11.93
C ASN A 23 -10.59 14.81 10.74
N THR A 24 -10.92 14.41 9.52
CA THR A 24 -10.32 14.99 8.30
C THR A 24 -10.56 16.49 8.20
N ARG A 25 -11.75 16.96 8.56
CA ARG A 25 -12.08 18.43 8.60
C ARG A 25 -11.27 19.24 9.59
N LYS A 26 -10.60 18.61 10.55
CA LYS A 26 -9.71 19.29 11.51
C LYS A 26 -8.30 19.54 10.94
N LEU A 27 -7.95 18.84 9.84
CA LEU A 27 -6.64 18.98 9.22
C LEU A 27 -6.54 20.33 8.50
N LYS A 28 -5.50 21.09 8.83
CA LYS A 28 -5.23 22.38 8.19
C LYS A 28 -4.30 22.18 7.00
N VAL A 29 -4.68 22.77 5.88
CA VAL A 29 -3.89 22.83 4.66
C VAL A 29 -3.19 24.19 4.60
N GLY A 30 -1.91 24.23 4.35
CA GLY A 30 -1.18 25.48 4.28
C GLY A 30 0.33 25.29 4.20
N ASN A 31 1.05 26.41 4.35
CA ASN A 31 2.51 26.41 4.34
C ASN A 31 3.05 25.52 5.48
N PRO A 32 3.84 24.47 5.19
CA PRO A 32 4.34 23.54 6.22
C PRO A 32 5.35 24.18 7.19
N ARG A 33 5.85 25.38 6.91
CA ARG A 33 6.69 26.15 7.84
C ARG A 33 5.89 26.85 8.94
N GLU A 34 4.59 26.91 8.81
CA GLU A 34 3.69 27.49 9.81
C GLU A 34 3.16 26.39 10.71
N LEU A 35 3.34 26.56 12.01
CA LEU A 35 2.87 25.58 13.00
C LEU A 35 1.35 25.38 12.93
N GLY A 36 0.94 24.12 12.97
CA GLY A 36 -0.46 23.71 12.93
C GLY A 36 -1.01 23.38 11.54
N ASN A 37 -0.27 23.63 10.45
CA ASN A 37 -0.60 23.10 9.15
C ASN A 37 -0.12 21.64 9.06
N CYS A 38 -1.03 20.74 8.70
CA CYS A 38 -0.78 19.30 8.63
C CYS A 38 -0.53 18.82 7.19
N ILE A 39 -1.07 19.54 6.21
CA ILE A 39 -1.02 19.17 4.79
C ILE A 39 -0.38 20.32 4.02
N GLY A 40 0.76 20.03 3.39
CA GLY A 40 1.47 20.96 2.53
C GLY A 40 0.95 20.98 1.10
N PRO A 41 1.64 21.68 0.19
CA PRO A 41 1.27 21.71 -1.22
C PRO A 41 1.57 20.39 -1.91
N ILE A 42 0.82 20.07 -2.95
CA ILE A 42 1.14 19.02 -3.92
C ILE A 42 2.45 19.40 -4.62
N ILE A 43 3.27 18.40 -4.91
CA ILE A 43 4.67 18.59 -5.36
C ILE A 43 4.80 19.46 -6.62
N ASN A 44 3.86 19.36 -7.55
CA ASN A 44 3.85 20.14 -8.79
C ASN A 44 2.47 20.12 -9.47
N GLN A 45 2.32 20.91 -10.53
CA GLN A 45 1.06 21.03 -11.28
C GLN A 45 0.62 19.70 -11.90
N ARG A 46 1.54 18.93 -12.47
CA ARG A 46 1.22 17.62 -13.09
C ARG A 46 0.55 16.67 -12.10
N GLN A 47 1.05 16.61 -10.86
CA GLN A 47 0.48 15.78 -9.82
C GLN A 47 -0.87 16.31 -9.34
N LEU A 48 -1.03 17.63 -9.24
CA LEU A 48 -2.31 18.24 -8.93
C LEU A 48 -3.36 17.91 -10.01
N ASP A 49 -3.00 18.00 -11.28
CA ASP A 49 -3.91 17.70 -12.38
C ASP A 49 -4.33 16.22 -12.39
N LYS A 50 -3.39 15.30 -12.07
CA LYS A 50 -3.69 13.87 -11.88
C LYS A 50 -4.71 13.65 -10.75
N ILE A 51 -4.51 14.28 -9.59
CA ILE A 51 -5.41 14.16 -8.44
C ILE A 51 -6.82 14.67 -8.80
N ARG A 52 -6.89 15.82 -9.47
CA ARG A 52 -8.16 16.40 -9.92
C ARG A 52 -8.88 15.47 -10.91
N ASP A 53 -8.18 15.00 -11.92
CA ASP A 53 -8.73 14.07 -12.92
C ASP A 53 -9.30 12.81 -12.28
N GLN A 54 -8.65 12.26 -11.27
CA GLN A 54 -9.15 11.09 -10.54
C GLN A 54 -10.39 11.40 -9.70
N VAL A 55 -10.47 12.57 -9.06
CA VAL A 55 -11.64 13.00 -8.30
C VAL A 55 -12.80 13.28 -9.26
N ASP A 56 -12.55 13.98 -10.36
CA ASP A 56 -13.56 14.32 -11.37
C ASP A 56 -14.13 13.04 -12.03
N ASP A 57 -13.27 12.07 -12.37
CA ASP A 57 -13.68 10.75 -12.87
C ASP A 57 -14.58 10.02 -11.86
N ALA A 58 -14.17 9.99 -10.59
CA ALA A 58 -14.94 9.34 -9.54
C ALA A 58 -16.32 9.98 -9.37
N VAL A 59 -16.39 11.30 -9.33
CA VAL A 59 -17.65 12.05 -9.21
C VAL A 59 -18.55 11.83 -10.44
N ALA A 60 -17.97 11.87 -11.65
CA ALA A 60 -18.71 11.60 -12.89
C ALA A 60 -19.33 10.19 -12.92
N LYS A 61 -18.67 9.22 -12.26
CA LYS A 61 -19.14 7.84 -12.10
C LYS A 61 -20.01 7.60 -10.86
N GLY A 62 -20.40 8.65 -10.14
CA GLY A 62 -21.34 8.57 -9.03
C GLY A 62 -20.74 8.50 -7.63
N ALA A 63 -19.43 8.71 -7.48
CA ALA A 63 -18.85 8.89 -6.16
C ALA A 63 -19.38 10.14 -5.47
N LYS A 64 -19.48 10.10 -4.14
CA LYS A 64 -19.86 11.25 -3.32
C LYS A 64 -18.65 11.79 -2.58
N VAL A 65 -18.41 13.10 -2.72
CA VAL A 65 -17.43 13.83 -1.94
C VAL A 65 -18.05 14.19 -0.58
N LEU A 66 -17.54 13.64 0.50
CA LEU A 66 -18.03 13.89 1.87
C LEU A 66 -17.33 15.08 2.52
N CYS A 67 -16.10 15.37 2.15
CA CYS A 67 -15.37 16.60 2.51
C CYS A 67 -14.23 16.82 1.51
N GLY A 68 -13.72 18.04 1.46
CA GLY A 68 -12.62 18.43 0.57
C GLY A 68 -13.04 18.56 -0.89
N GLY A 69 -12.14 18.17 -1.80
CA GLY A 69 -12.36 18.21 -3.25
C GLY A 69 -11.99 19.52 -3.91
N LYS A 70 -11.55 20.52 -3.16
CA LYS A 70 -11.14 21.84 -3.69
C LYS A 70 -9.64 22.05 -3.57
N HIS A 71 -9.12 23.01 -4.33
CA HIS A 71 -7.72 23.40 -4.22
C HIS A 71 -7.54 24.89 -4.46
N GLN A 72 -6.45 25.44 -3.90
CA GLN A 72 -5.97 26.79 -4.19
C GLN A 72 -4.49 26.72 -4.55
N GLY A 73 -4.15 27.02 -5.79
CA GLY A 73 -2.81 26.71 -6.31
C GLY A 73 -2.51 25.21 -6.13
N LEU A 74 -1.36 24.90 -5.55
CA LEU A 74 -0.98 23.50 -5.27
C LEU A 74 -1.53 22.93 -3.95
N PHE A 75 -2.26 23.72 -3.17
CA PHE A 75 -2.86 23.26 -1.92
C PHE A 75 -4.19 22.56 -2.20
N PHE A 76 -4.22 21.25 -2.06
CA PHE A 76 -5.42 20.45 -2.26
C PHE A 76 -6.00 20.02 -0.91
N GLU A 77 -7.31 20.17 -0.74
CA GLU A 77 -8.00 19.80 0.50
C GLU A 77 -8.01 18.28 0.71
N PRO A 78 -7.85 17.80 1.96
CA PRO A 78 -8.01 16.38 2.26
C PRO A 78 -9.43 15.94 1.95
N THR A 79 -9.55 14.93 1.10
CA THR A 79 -10.79 14.57 0.43
C THR A 79 -11.20 13.14 0.76
N ILE A 80 -12.43 12.95 1.20
CA ILE A 80 -13.03 11.62 1.41
C ILE A 80 -14.09 11.38 0.35
N LEU A 81 -13.94 10.27 -0.36
CA LEU A 81 -14.88 9.80 -1.38
C LEU A 81 -15.59 8.53 -0.90
N THR A 82 -16.88 8.40 -1.23
CA THR A 82 -17.68 7.19 -1.01
C THR A 82 -18.46 6.81 -2.27
N ASN A 83 -19.19 5.70 -2.25
CA ASN A 83 -19.85 5.12 -3.44
C ASN A 83 -18.83 4.81 -4.54
N ILE A 84 -17.72 4.24 -4.16
CA ILE A 84 -16.62 3.92 -5.06
C ILE A 84 -16.92 2.62 -5.81
N THR A 85 -16.72 2.63 -7.12
CA THR A 85 -16.82 1.46 -8.00
C THR A 85 -15.48 1.09 -8.61
N ARG A 86 -15.36 -0.17 -9.06
CA ARG A 86 -14.07 -0.72 -9.54
C ARG A 86 -13.53 -0.08 -10.82
N ASP A 87 -14.39 0.57 -11.59
CA ASP A 87 -14.06 1.25 -12.86
C ASP A 87 -13.58 2.69 -12.67
N MET A 88 -13.60 3.21 -11.46
CA MET A 88 -13.09 4.54 -11.13
C MET A 88 -11.56 4.54 -11.12
N LYS A 89 -10.94 5.62 -11.62
CA LYS A 89 -9.47 5.78 -11.66
C LYS A 89 -8.83 5.63 -10.28
N VAL A 90 -9.44 6.18 -9.22
CA VAL A 90 -8.97 6.06 -7.82
C VAL A 90 -8.86 4.60 -7.32
N MET A 91 -9.43 3.62 -8.04
CA MET A 91 -9.32 2.20 -7.72
C MET A 91 -8.22 1.49 -8.49
N ARG A 92 -7.72 2.08 -9.57
CA ARG A 92 -6.76 1.45 -10.49
C ARG A 92 -5.41 2.13 -10.52
N GLU A 93 -5.37 3.43 -10.32
CA GLU A 93 -4.17 4.25 -10.40
C GLU A 93 -3.77 4.76 -9.03
N GLU A 94 -2.48 4.75 -8.72
CA GLU A 94 -1.97 5.42 -7.51
C GLU A 94 -2.28 6.91 -7.55
N THR A 95 -2.82 7.44 -6.46
CA THR A 95 -3.15 8.86 -6.33
C THR A 95 -1.97 9.69 -5.83
N PHE A 96 -1.26 9.21 -4.82
CA PHE A 96 -0.23 9.97 -4.09
C PHE A 96 -0.69 11.41 -3.77
N GLY A 97 -1.90 11.51 -3.24
CA GLY A 97 -2.54 12.77 -2.88
C GLY A 97 -3.42 12.62 -1.66
N PRO A 98 -3.98 13.72 -1.13
CA PRO A 98 -4.80 13.71 0.07
C PRO A 98 -6.24 13.23 -0.24
N ILE A 99 -6.37 12.10 -0.92
CA ILE A 99 -7.64 11.48 -1.29
C ILE A 99 -7.77 10.14 -0.57
N ALA A 100 -8.91 9.91 0.06
CA ALA A 100 -9.24 8.66 0.73
C ALA A 100 -10.56 8.09 0.19
N PRO A 101 -10.54 7.18 -0.79
CA PRO A 101 -11.71 6.44 -1.18
C PRO A 101 -12.07 5.42 -0.10
N VAL A 102 -13.28 5.54 0.43
CA VAL A 102 -13.86 4.61 1.43
C VAL A 102 -14.79 3.64 0.72
N ILE A 103 -14.46 2.36 0.80
CA ILE A 103 -15.18 1.28 0.15
C ILE A 103 -15.82 0.39 1.22
N THR A 104 -17.13 0.20 1.12
CA THR A 104 -17.87 -0.65 2.05
C THR A 104 -17.99 -2.06 1.50
N VAL A 105 -17.65 -3.04 2.35
CA VAL A 105 -17.73 -4.48 2.03
C VAL A 105 -18.64 -5.23 3.00
N GLY A 106 -19.18 -6.34 2.52
CA GLY A 106 -20.10 -7.16 3.29
C GLY A 106 -19.46 -8.29 4.09
N SER A 107 -18.21 -8.65 3.76
CA SER A 107 -17.51 -9.75 4.39
C SER A 107 -15.99 -9.56 4.36
N GLU A 108 -15.29 -10.35 5.17
CA GLU A 108 -13.83 -10.40 5.19
C GLU A 108 -13.27 -10.92 3.88
N ALA A 109 -13.88 -11.95 3.30
CA ALA A 109 -13.47 -12.48 2.00
C ALA A 109 -13.56 -11.43 0.88
N GLU A 110 -14.62 -10.60 0.89
CA GLU A 110 -14.76 -9.49 -0.03
C GLU A 110 -13.68 -8.42 0.21
N ALA A 111 -13.37 -8.12 1.46
CA ALA A 111 -12.30 -7.17 1.80
C ALA A 111 -10.93 -7.66 1.29
N VAL A 112 -10.60 -8.92 1.50
CA VAL A 112 -9.35 -9.54 1.01
C VAL A 112 -9.29 -9.55 -0.52
N ALA A 113 -10.39 -9.95 -1.16
CA ALA A 113 -10.46 -9.96 -2.63
C ALA A 113 -10.26 -8.55 -3.21
N LEU A 114 -10.89 -7.54 -2.62
CA LEU A 114 -10.76 -6.15 -3.04
C LEU A 114 -9.36 -5.59 -2.75
N ALA A 115 -8.78 -5.91 -1.59
CA ALA A 115 -7.43 -5.48 -1.25
C ALA A 115 -6.39 -6.02 -2.23
N ASN A 116 -6.59 -7.24 -2.72
CA ASN A 116 -5.72 -7.90 -3.70
C ASN A 116 -6.02 -7.55 -5.18
N ASP A 117 -7.12 -6.82 -5.45
CA ASP A 117 -7.50 -6.40 -6.81
C ASP A 117 -6.74 -5.12 -7.22
N THR A 118 -5.42 -5.27 -7.35
CA THR A 118 -4.50 -4.19 -7.74
C THR A 118 -3.18 -4.78 -8.26
N GLU A 119 -2.47 -4.02 -9.07
CA GLU A 119 -1.10 -4.35 -9.52
C GLU A 119 -0.04 -3.98 -8.48
N TYR A 120 -0.41 -3.21 -7.46
CA TYR A 120 0.46 -2.76 -6.37
C TYR A 120 0.37 -3.68 -5.16
N GLY A 121 1.37 -3.64 -4.29
CA GLY A 121 1.39 -4.46 -3.09
C GLY A 121 2.50 -4.03 -2.12
N LEU A 122 2.51 -2.76 -1.69
CA LEU A 122 3.51 -2.29 -0.74
C LEU A 122 3.17 -2.71 0.68
N SER A 123 2.05 -2.23 1.19
CA SER A 123 1.67 -2.40 2.59
C SER A 123 0.16 -2.44 2.78
N ALA A 124 -0.28 -3.10 3.85
CA ALA A 124 -1.66 -3.07 4.32
C ALA A 124 -1.73 -2.92 5.84
N GLY A 125 -2.69 -2.13 6.33
CA GLY A 125 -3.09 -2.06 7.74
C GLY A 125 -4.40 -2.82 7.96
N ILE A 126 -4.48 -3.63 9.01
CA ILE A 126 -5.66 -4.42 9.38
C ILE A 126 -6.05 -4.04 10.80
N ILE A 127 -7.23 -3.46 10.97
CA ILE A 127 -7.74 -3.07 12.29
C ILE A 127 -8.79 -4.08 12.73
N THR A 128 -8.54 -4.77 13.83
CA THR A 128 -9.43 -5.81 14.38
C THR A 128 -9.23 -5.99 15.88
N LYS A 129 -10.26 -6.48 16.58
CA LYS A 129 -10.16 -6.83 18.00
C LYS A 129 -9.48 -8.18 18.23
N SER A 130 -9.38 -9.04 17.21
CA SER A 130 -8.75 -10.37 17.29
C SER A 130 -7.44 -10.36 16.50
N GLU A 131 -6.32 -10.51 17.18
CA GLU A 131 -5.00 -10.65 16.58
C GLU A 131 -4.91 -11.89 15.68
N GLU A 132 -5.50 -13.01 16.12
CA GLU A 132 -5.56 -14.25 15.35
C GLU A 132 -6.26 -14.03 13.99
N ARG A 133 -7.41 -13.34 14.01
CA ARG A 133 -8.13 -12.98 12.80
C ARG A 133 -7.32 -12.01 11.93
N GLY A 134 -6.65 -11.05 12.55
CA GLY A 134 -5.74 -10.13 11.86
C GLY A 134 -4.62 -10.86 11.11
N LEU A 135 -3.99 -11.84 11.77
CA LEU A 135 -2.97 -12.70 11.18
C LEU A 135 -3.53 -13.57 10.03
N ALA A 136 -4.73 -14.12 10.20
CA ALA A 136 -5.38 -14.90 9.15
C ALA A 136 -5.68 -14.06 7.90
N VAL A 137 -6.11 -12.82 8.07
CA VAL A 137 -6.30 -11.86 6.97
C VAL A 137 -4.96 -11.47 6.34
N ALA A 138 -3.96 -11.11 7.15
CA ALA A 138 -2.64 -10.67 6.68
C ALA A 138 -1.99 -11.71 5.75
N ARG A 139 -2.11 -13.01 6.09
CA ARG A 139 -1.58 -14.11 5.27
C ARG A 139 -2.24 -14.26 3.89
N GLN A 140 -3.40 -13.66 3.68
CA GLN A 140 -4.12 -13.69 2.41
C GLN A 140 -3.86 -12.46 1.55
N LEU A 141 -3.24 -11.41 2.12
CA LEU A 141 -2.96 -10.17 1.38
C LEU A 141 -1.68 -10.31 0.55
N LYS A 142 -1.74 -9.84 -0.69
CA LYS A 142 -0.60 -9.79 -1.62
C LYS A 142 0.17 -8.48 -1.44
N THR A 143 0.77 -8.30 -0.27
CA THR A 143 1.57 -7.12 0.07
C THR A 143 2.92 -7.54 0.63
N GLY A 144 3.93 -6.68 0.49
CA GLY A 144 5.24 -6.92 1.07
C GLY A 144 5.27 -6.73 2.59
N MET A 145 4.35 -5.90 3.10
CA MET A 145 4.21 -5.62 4.53
C MET A 145 2.73 -5.70 4.93
N ALA A 146 2.47 -6.13 6.16
CA ALA A 146 1.14 -6.12 6.75
C ALA A 146 1.24 -5.74 8.24
N HIS A 147 0.40 -4.83 8.68
CA HIS A 147 0.39 -4.30 10.04
C HIS A 147 -0.97 -4.57 10.68
N ILE A 148 -0.97 -5.18 11.88
CA ILE A 148 -2.20 -5.49 12.60
C ILE A 148 -2.35 -4.49 13.74
N ASN A 149 -3.49 -3.78 13.75
CA ASN A 149 -3.81 -2.72 14.69
C ASN A 149 -2.82 -1.56 14.70
N ASP A 150 -2.16 -1.35 13.56
CA ASP A 150 -1.19 -0.28 13.35
C ASP A 150 -1.33 0.34 11.96
N ALA A 151 -0.64 1.47 11.76
CA ALA A 151 -0.70 2.19 10.50
C ALA A 151 0.03 1.42 9.38
N SER A 152 -0.56 1.37 8.19
CA SER A 152 0.06 0.76 7.01
C SER A 152 1.31 1.50 6.51
N VAL A 153 1.61 2.67 7.06
CA VAL A 153 2.75 3.52 6.69
C VAL A 153 3.90 3.43 7.68
N LEU A 154 3.84 2.51 8.64
CA LEU A 154 4.92 2.28 9.59
C LEU A 154 6.14 1.66 8.90
N ASP A 155 7.33 2.17 9.23
CA ASP A 155 8.62 1.65 8.79
C ASP A 155 9.53 1.46 10.00
N GLU A 156 10.21 0.32 10.05
CA GLU A 156 11.15 -0.06 11.09
C GLU A 156 12.51 -0.38 10.47
N PRO A 157 13.61 0.30 10.85
CA PRO A 157 14.91 0.17 10.18
C PRO A 157 15.48 -1.25 10.16
N HIS A 158 15.09 -2.10 11.09
CA HIS A 158 15.53 -3.49 11.20
C HIS A 158 14.60 -4.50 10.52
N ALA A 159 13.42 -4.07 10.07
CA ALA A 159 12.45 -4.89 9.38
C ALA A 159 12.64 -4.85 7.85
N PRO A 160 12.28 -5.90 7.12
CA PRO A 160 12.42 -5.95 5.67
C PRO A 160 11.34 -5.11 4.98
N PHE A 161 11.62 -3.85 4.73
CA PHE A 161 10.75 -2.94 3.98
C PHE A 161 10.79 -3.21 2.48
N GLY A 162 9.63 -3.31 1.84
CA GLY A 162 9.50 -3.41 0.39
C GLY A 162 8.17 -4.01 -0.05
N GLY A 163 7.84 -3.82 -1.31
CA GLY A 163 6.59 -4.24 -1.93
C GLY A 163 6.70 -5.49 -2.79
N VAL A 164 5.59 -5.84 -3.41
CA VAL A 164 5.47 -6.84 -4.48
C VAL A 164 4.75 -6.20 -5.66
N GLY A 165 4.79 -6.86 -6.83
CA GLY A 165 4.20 -6.32 -8.04
C GLY A 165 4.83 -4.99 -8.44
N TRP A 166 4.02 -4.03 -8.83
CA TRP A 166 4.48 -2.72 -9.26
C TRP A 166 4.99 -1.83 -8.11
N SER A 167 4.76 -2.22 -6.86
CA SER A 167 5.32 -1.52 -5.70
C SER A 167 6.81 -1.77 -5.48
N GLY A 168 7.44 -2.63 -6.28
CA GLY A 168 8.89 -2.76 -6.32
C GLY A 168 9.41 -4.18 -6.14
N LEU A 169 10.73 -4.28 -6.22
CA LEU A 169 11.51 -5.51 -6.10
C LEU A 169 12.44 -5.42 -4.89
N GLY A 170 12.77 -6.58 -4.32
CA GLY A 170 13.71 -6.67 -3.21
C GLY A 170 13.17 -6.14 -1.89
N ARG A 171 14.08 -6.05 -0.93
CA ARG A 171 13.78 -5.52 0.41
C ARG A 171 14.98 -4.71 0.89
N HIS A 172 14.72 -3.63 1.64
CA HIS A 172 15.74 -2.94 2.42
C HIS A 172 15.35 -2.89 3.90
N GLY A 173 16.31 -2.50 4.75
CA GLY A 173 16.16 -2.65 6.18
C GLY A 173 16.71 -4.00 6.69
N GLY A 174 17.37 -3.97 7.85
CA GLY A 174 17.91 -5.14 8.52
C GLY A 174 18.83 -6.01 7.64
N ARG A 175 18.78 -7.31 7.89
CA ARG A 175 19.55 -8.31 7.14
C ARG A 175 19.15 -8.37 5.65
N ALA A 176 17.87 -8.22 5.35
CA ALA A 176 17.37 -8.26 3.98
C ALA A 176 18.00 -7.16 3.11
N GLY A 177 18.24 -5.97 3.69
CA GLY A 177 18.94 -4.88 3.01
C GLY A 177 20.40 -5.23 2.71
N ILE A 178 21.10 -5.87 3.63
CA ILE A 178 22.48 -6.33 3.41
C ILE A 178 22.53 -7.36 2.27
N GLU A 179 21.63 -8.35 2.32
CA GLU A 179 21.55 -9.40 1.30
C GLU A 179 21.23 -8.84 -0.10
N GLN A 180 20.49 -7.74 -0.18
CA GLN A 180 20.15 -7.08 -1.45
C GLN A 180 21.37 -6.42 -2.14
N PHE A 181 22.38 -6.01 -1.38
CA PHE A 181 23.58 -5.33 -1.87
C PHE A 181 24.83 -6.21 -1.83
N THR A 182 24.69 -7.52 -1.59
CA THR A 182 25.77 -8.49 -1.53
C THR A 182 25.47 -9.69 -2.42
N GLU A 183 26.52 -10.40 -2.84
CA GLU A 183 26.39 -11.63 -3.60
C GLU A 183 26.92 -12.80 -2.79
N MET A 184 26.20 -13.92 -2.83
CA MET A 184 26.71 -15.16 -2.26
C MET A 184 27.80 -15.76 -3.14
N ARG A 185 28.95 -16.09 -2.52
CA ARG A 185 30.03 -16.83 -3.17
C ARG A 185 30.25 -18.15 -2.45
N TRP A 186 30.18 -19.23 -3.20
CA TRP A 186 30.56 -20.53 -2.70
C TRP A 186 32.04 -20.79 -2.99
N ILE A 187 32.83 -21.05 -1.95
CA ILE A 187 34.26 -21.41 -2.04
C ILE A 187 34.40 -22.81 -1.47
N THR A 188 35.00 -23.71 -2.25
CA THR A 188 35.39 -25.05 -1.80
C THR A 188 36.90 -25.19 -1.80
N ILE A 189 37.41 -25.86 -0.79
CA ILE A 189 38.84 -26.23 -0.69
C ILE A 189 38.89 -27.75 -0.59
N GLU A 190 39.41 -28.41 -1.60
CA GLU A 190 39.69 -29.84 -1.60
C GLU A 190 41.11 -30.09 -1.13
N ARG A 191 41.27 -30.91 -0.11
CA ARG A 191 42.57 -31.24 0.48
C ARG A 191 43.00 -32.70 0.31
N GLY A 192 42.08 -33.57 -0.14
CA GLY A 192 42.33 -35.02 -0.21
C GLY A 192 42.45 -35.60 -1.63
N GLY A 193 42.26 -34.76 -2.67
CA GLY A 193 42.17 -35.22 -4.06
C GLY A 193 40.86 -35.90 -4.36
N ARG A 194 39.88 -35.13 -4.90
CA ARG A 194 38.60 -35.69 -5.31
C ARG A 194 38.73 -36.55 -6.55
N HIS A 195 38.40 -37.84 -6.40
CA HIS A 195 38.42 -38.77 -7.52
C HIS A 195 37.16 -38.60 -8.35
N TYR A 196 37.29 -38.13 -9.57
CA TYR A 196 36.20 -38.06 -10.53
C TYR A 196 36.22 -39.33 -11.40
N PRO A 197 35.10 -40.03 -11.58
CA PRO A 197 35.06 -41.14 -12.49
C PRO A 197 35.38 -40.66 -13.92
N PRO A 198 36.06 -41.45 -14.73
CA PRO A 198 36.37 -41.08 -16.11
C PRO A 198 35.06 -40.78 -16.89
N PRO A 199 35.11 -39.83 -17.86
CA PRO A 199 33.90 -39.37 -18.56
C PRO A 199 33.09 -40.51 -19.26
N PHE A 200 33.74 -41.59 -19.65
CA PHE A 200 33.06 -42.75 -20.29
C PHE A 200 32.23 -43.58 -19.30
N LEU A 201 32.48 -43.45 -17.98
CA LEU A 201 31.62 -44.08 -16.96
C LEU A 201 30.38 -43.22 -16.59
N MET A 202 30.34 -41.99 -17.09
CA MET A 202 29.21 -41.09 -16.87
C MET A 202 28.16 -41.17 -18.00
N ASN A 203 28.35 -42.04 -19.01
CA ASN A 203 27.40 -42.19 -20.10
C ASN A 203 26.67 -43.55 -19.98
N PRO A 204 25.57 -43.65 -19.24
CA PRO A 204 24.80 -44.87 -19.21
C PRO A 204 24.02 -44.94 -20.52
N LYS A 205 24.61 -45.60 -21.54
CA LYS A 205 23.81 -46.25 -22.54
C LYS A 205 23.47 -47.62 -21.96
N HIS A 206 22.36 -47.64 -21.22
CA HIS A 206 21.49 -48.83 -21.08
C HIS A 206 20.17 -48.38 -20.47
#